data_33d9510ca74110b66b74bab6b90a0b9d
#
_entry.id   33d9510ca74110b66b74bab6b90a0b9d
#
_cell.length_a   1.000
_cell.length_b   1.000
_cell.length_c   1.000
_cell.angle_alpha   90.00
_cell.angle_beta   90.00
_cell.angle_gamma   90.00
#
_symmetry.space_group_name_H-M   'P 1'
#
loop_
_entity.id
_entity.type
_entity.pdbx_description
1 polymer ?
#
loop_
_entity_poly.entity_id
_entity_poly.type
_entity_poly.pdbx_seq_one_letter_code
_entity_poly.pdbx_strand_id
1 'polypeptide(L)' 'MADIDIPPHLIELERAAWAEQQAGALTVATADAVQAAYREHAAATKGLSRLDLEMATKRRVRHVEGPSAG' A
#
# COMPACT_ATOMS: atom_id res chain seq x y z
N MET A 1 7.26 -13.61 -13.82
CA MET A 1 7.18 -13.06 -12.62
C MET A 1 5.81 -13.07 -12.06
N ALA A 2 5.65 -13.54 -10.92
CA ALA A 2 4.34 -13.66 -10.35
C ALA A 2 3.88 -12.34 -9.79
N ASP A 3 2.62 -12.08 -9.91
CA ASP A 3 2.10 -10.86 -9.37
C ASP A 3 1.73 -11.12 -7.92
N ILE A 4 1.94 -10.15 -7.10
CA ILE A 4 1.53 -10.24 -5.72
C ILE A 4 0.06 -9.89 -5.65
N ASP A 5 -0.72 -10.76 -4.99
CA ASP A 5 -2.14 -10.53 -4.87
C ASP A 5 -2.38 -9.51 -3.79
N ILE A 6 -2.88 -8.34 -4.14
CA ILE A 6 -3.09 -7.25 -3.21
C ILE A 6 -4.59 -7.07 -2.98
N PRO A 7 -5.06 -7.22 -1.74
CA PRO A 7 -6.49 -7.06 -1.47
C PRO A 7 -6.96 -5.64 -1.76
N PRO A 8 -8.17 -5.48 -2.24
CA PRO A 8 -8.68 -4.13 -2.55
C PRO A 8 -8.63 -3.17 -1.36
N HIS A 9 -8.93 -3.65 -0.14
CA HIS A 9 -8.93 -2.75 1.01
C HIS A 9 -7.53 -2.22 1.30
N LEU A 10 -6.50 -3.00 1.00
CA LEU A 10 -5.14 -2.56 1.22
C LEU A 10 -4.78 -1.46 0.22
N ILE A 11 -5.24 -1.60 -1.01
CA ILE A 11 -5.02 -0.58 -2.02
C ILE A 11 -5.72 0.72 -1.61
N GLU A 12 -6.93 0.61 -1.07
CA GLU A 12 -7.67 1.80 -0.64
C GLU A 12 -6.99 2.49 0.52
N LEU A 13 -6.47 1.71 1.48
CA LEU A 13 -5.78 2.28 2.61
C LEU A 13 -4.50 2.99 2.16
N GLU A 14 -3.76 2.36 1.28
CA GLU A 14 -2.53 2.96 0.77
C GLU A 14 -2.84 4.23 -0.02
N ARG A 15 -3.93 4.21 -0.80
CA ARG A 15 -4.33 5.37 -1.57
C ARG A 15 -4.71 6.53 -0.64
N ALA A 16 -5.42 6.24 0.44
CA ALA A 16 -5.79 7.26 1.41
C ALA A 16 -4.54 7.85 2.05
N ALA A 17 -3.59 7.00 2.42
CA ALA A 17 -2.34 7.46 3.02
C ALA A 17 -1.56 8.32 2.03
N TRP A 18 -1.54 7.93 0.77
CA TRP A 18 -0.83 8.68 -0.25
C TRP A 18 -1.47 10.06 -0.44
N ALA A 19 -2.80 10.11 -0.46
CA ALA A 19 -3.50 11.39 -0.60
C ALA A 19 -3.22 12.31 0.58
N GLU A 20 -3.18 11.75 1.80
CA GLU A 20 -2.88 12.54 2.98
C GLU A 20 -1.42 13.02 2.95
N GLN A 21 -0.51 12.19 2.47
CA GLN A 21 0.88 12.61 2.35
C GLN A 21 1.02 13.74 1.33
N GLN A 22 0.31 13.67 0.22
CA GLN A 22 0.35 14.71 -0.78
C GLN A 22 -0.18 16.02 -0.21
N ALA A 23 -1.14 15.94 0.68
CA ALA A 23 -1.69 17.13 1.30
C ALA A 23 -0.87 17.59 2.52
N GLY A 24 0.15 16.84 2.88
CA GLY A 24 0.96 17.18 4.05
C GLY A 24 0.22 16.92 5.35
N ALA A 25 -0.74 16.00 5.36
CA ALA A 25 -1.59 15.80 6.51
C ALA A 25 -1.80 14.32 6.85
N LEU A 26 -0.77 13.51 6.72
CA LEU A 26 -0.88 12.09 7.05
C LEU A 26 -1.12 11.93 8.55
N THR A 27 -2.20 11.26 8.93
CA THR A 27 -2.53 11.09 10.33
C THR A 27 -1.97 9.79 10.85
N VAL A 28 -1.80 9.72 12.17
CA VAL A 28 -1.32 8.50 12.82
C VAL A 28 -2.35 7.38 12.63
N ALA A 29 -3.63 7.72 12.66
CA ALA A 29 -4.67 6.71 12.49
C ALA A 29 -4.57 6.04 11.11
N THR A 30 -4.36 6.83 10.06
CA THR A 30 -4.22 6.28 8.72
C THR A 30 -2.94 5.45 8.61
N ALA A 31 -1.84 5.95 9.15
CA ALA A 31 -0.59 5.23 9.09
C ALA A 31 -0.68 3.90 9.84
N ASP A 32 -1.32 3.89 11.00
CA ASP A 32 -1.48 2.66 11.76
C ASP A 32 -2.38 1.66 11.04
N ALA A 33 -3.43 2.14 10.41
CA ALA A 33 -4.33 1.26 9.67
C ALA A 33 -3.61 0.58 8.51
N VAL A 34 -2.78 1.33 7.79
CA VAL A 34 -2.02 0.80 6.68
C VAL A 34 -1.01 -0.24 7.18
N GLN A 35 -0.29 0.08 8.25
CA GLN A 35 0.71 -0.84 8.79
C GLN A 35 0.07 -2.12 9.30
N ALA A 36 -1.07 -2.02 9.95
CA ALA A 36 -1.78 -3.19 10.45
C ALA A 36 -2.24 -4.07 9.29
N ALA A 37 -2.74 -3.47 8.23
CA ALA A 37 -3.20 -4.21 7.07
C ALA A 37 -2.05 -4.94 6.38
N TYR A 38 -0.90 -4.29 6.24
CA TYR A 38 0.26 -4.93 5.67
C TYR A 38 0.69 -6.12 6.52
N ARG A 39 0.72 -5.95 7.83
CA ARG A 39 1.16 -7.00 8.73
C ARG A 39 0.23 -8.20 8.64
N GLU A 40 -1.07 -7.94 8.63
CA GLU A 40 -2.03 -9.02 8.58
C GLU A 40 -1.97 -9.79 7.27
N HIS A 41 -1.88 -9.10 6.17
CA HIS A 41 -1.87 -9.77 4.88
C HIS A 41 -0.56 -10.54 4.68
N ALA A 42 0.56 -9.97 5.08
CA ALA A 42 1.83 -10.64 4.94
C ALA A 42 1.89 -11.90 5.81
N ALA A 43 1.29 -11.83 7.00
CA ALA A 43 1.27 -12.99 7.87
C ALA A 43 0.37 -14.09 7.30
N ALA A 44 -0.68 -13.72 6.58
CA ALA A 44 -1.60 -14.69 6.03
C ALA A 44 -1.08 -15.32 4.75
N THR A 45 -0.10 -14.71 4.11
CA THR A 45 0.39 -15.19 2.82
C THR A 45 1.80 -15.75 2.98
N LYS A 46 1.92 -17.06 2.88
CA LYS A 46 3.21 -17.66 3.04
C LYS A 46 4.16 -17.22 1.99
N GLY A 47 5.38 -16.94 2.38
CA GLY A 47 6.43 -16.58 1.42
C GLY A 47 6.41 -15.13 0.98
N LEU A 48 5.47 -14.34 1.49
CA LEU A 48 5.39 -12.95 1.09
C LEU A 48 5.94 -12.10 2.23
N SER A 49 6.96 -11.31 1.95
CA SER A 49 7.49 -10.43 2.99
C SER A 49 6.69 -9.16 3.04
N ARG A 50 6.65 -8.55 4.20
CA ARG A 50 5.94 -7.29 4.38
C ARG A 50 6.52 -6.20 3.47
N LEU A 51 7.84 -6.19 3.33
CA LEU A 51 8.49 -5.20 2.48
C LEU A 51 8.05 -5.35 1.03
N ASP A 52 8.03 -6.58 0.53
CA ASP A 52 7.62 -6.83 -0.85
C ASP A 52 6.18 -6.40 -1.06
N LEU A 53 5.31 -6.67 -0.09
CA LEU A 53 3.92 -6.28 -0.17
C LEU A 53 3.78 -4.76 -0.17
N GLU A 54 4.52 -4.07 0.69
CA GLU A 54 4.46 -2.62 0.75
C GLU A 54 4.92 -2.01 -0.57
N MET A 55 6.02 -2.51 -1.10
CA MET A 55 6.56 -1.96 -2.34
C MET A 55 5.62 -2.20 -3.51
N ALA A 56 5.01 -3.38 -3.58
CA ALA A 56 4.08 -3.68 -4.64
C ALA A 56 2.83 -2.83 -4.56
N THR A 57 2.31 -2.63 -3.35
CA THR A 57 1.11 -1.85 -3.15
C THR A 57 1.37 -0.37 -3.47
N LYS A 58 2.48 0.15 -3.00
CA LYS A 58 2.81 1.54 -3.26
C LYS A 58 3.04 1.79 -4.75
N ARG A 59 3.69 0.86 -5.40
CA ARG A 59 3.91 0.98 -6.83
C ARG A 59 2.59 1.00 -7.58
N ARG A 60 1.65 0.15 -7.16
CA ARG A 60 0.37 0.08 -7.83
C ARG A 60 -0.43 1.37 -7.65
N VAL A 61 -0.46 1.90 -6.43
CA VAL A 61 -1.19 3.13 -6.14
C VAL A 61 -0.56 4.32 -6.85
N ARG A 62 0.74 4.46 -6.73
CA ARG A 62 1.42 5.63 -7.30
C ARG A 62 1.52 5.57 -8.82
N HIS A 63 1.57 4.35 -9.35
CA HIS A 63 1.61 4.21 -10.79
C HIS A 63 0.28 4.65 -11.41
N VAL A 64 -0.82 4.32 -10.75
CA VAL A 64 -2.11 4.71 -11.26
C VAL A 64 -2.30 6.20 -11.11
N GLU A 65 -1.82 6.78 -10.00
CA GLU A 65 -1.98 8.19 -9.79
C GLU A 65 -0.93 8.95 -10.55
N GLY A 66 0.17 8.44 -10.79
CA GLY A 66 1.26 9.12 -11.35
C GLY A 66 1.11 9.33 -12.74
N PRO A 67 1.63 10.27 -13.21
CA PRO A 67 1.54 10.61 -14.54
C PRO A 67 2.44 9.84 -15.18
N SER A 68 2.28 9.11 -15.63
CA SER A 68 3.07 8.50 -16.38
C SER A 68 4.06 9.16 -16.96
N ALA A 69 4.24 10.11 -16.71
CA ALA A 69 5.15 10.90 -17.34
C ALA A 69 6.22 10.20 -17.59
N GLY A 70 6.21 9.64 -17.47
CA GLY A 70 7.37 9.10 -17.83
C GLY A 70 7.67 9.05 -18.24
#